data_830fa42efe06727468c37a0f3bec1c6f
#
_entry.id   830fa42efe06727468c37a0f3bec1c6f
#
_cell.length_a   1.000
_cell.length_b   1.000
_cell.length_c   1.000
_cell.angle_alpha   90.00
_cell.angle_beta   90.00
_cell.angle_gamma   90.00
#
_symmetry.space_group_name_H-M   'P 1'
#
loop_
_entity.id
_entity.type
_entity.pdbx_description
1 polymer ?
#
loop_
_entity_poly.entity_id
_entity_poly.type
_entity_poly.pdbx_seq_one_letter_code
_entity_poly.pdbx_strand_id
1 'polypeptide(L)'
;MLKKMRSSGSARLSSILLIPCVALSAITLHQSETQAQSFLQRRIRERMQERRLQEEAKLTANQKQELFQVRRDWVLSIHDQRIAMLKSAQECLKGAQTFQEGKECRSQQREAGRQLLEQGRQVMNTERERLGLSPLPSLAPFGFC
;
A
#
# COMPACT_ATOMS: atom_id res chain seq x y z
N MET A 1 -33.85 -25.23 49.25
CA MET A 1 -35.23 -24.71 49.23
C MET A 1 -35.61 -24.38 47.80
N LEU A 2 -36.55 -25.15 47.31
CA LEU A 2 -37.15 -25.00 45.97
C LEU A 2 -38.08 -23.80 45.95
N LYS A 3 -38.09 -23.00 44.88
CA LYS A 3 -39.28 -22.30 44.47
C LYS A 3 -39.40 -22.26 42.95
N LYS A 4 -40.24 -23.11 42.51
CA LYS A 4 -40.79 -23.30 41.17
C LYS A 4 -41.84 -22.21 40.96
N MET A 5 -41.77 -21.42 39.88
CA MET A 5 -42.92 -20.70 39.34
C MET A 5 -43.01 -20.90 37.82
N ARG A 6 -44.08 -21.56 37.46
CA ARG A 6 -44.68 -21.67 36.14
C ARG A 6 -45.46 -20.38 35.84
N SER A 7 -45.45 -19.95 34.58
CA SER A 7 -46.57 -19.32 33.87
C SER A 7 -46.15 -19.23 32.42
N SER A 8 -46.68 -20.01 31.47
CA SER A 8 -47.98 -19.94 30.82
C SER A 8 -48.15 -18.74 29.89
N GLY A 9 -48.12 -19.01 28.59
CA GLY A 9 -49.04 -18.46 27.63
C GLY A 9 -48.55 -17.28 26.82
N SER A 10 -48.26 -17.45 25.55
CA SER A 10 -49.19 -16.95 24.54
C SER A 10 -48.52 -17.01 23.16
N ALA A 11 -49.04 -17.81 22.29
CA ALA A 11 -48.79 -17.78 20.87
C ALA A 11 -49.28 -16.47 20.28
N ARG A 12 -48.44 -15.76 19.55
CA ARG A 12 -48.87 -14.83 18.53
C ARG A 12 -48.13 -15.15 17.24
N LEU A 13 -48.86 -15.82 16.37
CA LEU A 13 -48.66 -15.82 14.93
C LEU A 13 -48.76 -14.36 14.43
N SER A 14 -47.88 -13.96 13.58
CA SER A 14 -48.17 -13.15 12.38
C SER A 14 -47.03 -12.20 12.10
N SER A 15 -46.48 -12.35 11.05
CA SER A 15 -46.17 -11.41 9.95
C SER A 15 -44.82 -11.78 9.38
N ILE A 16 -44.90 -12.62 8.38
CA ILE A 16 -43.84 -12.78 7.37
C ILE A 16 -43.71 -11.44 6.68
N LEU A 17 -42.75 -10.63 7.08
CA LEU A 17 -42.31 -9.48 6.33
C LEU A 17 -41.48 -9.95 5.17
N LEU A 18 -42.06 -9.89 3.99
CA LEU A 18 -41.40 -9.89 2.70
C LEU A 18 -40.40 -8.72 2.69
N ILE A 19 -39.15 -8.96 3.03
CA ILE A 19 -38.06 -8.01 2.84
C ILE A 19 -37.68 -8.10 1.36
N PRO A 20 -37.82 -7.02 0.59
CA PRO A 20 -37.56 -7.07 -0.85
C PRO A 20 -36.07 -7.35 -1.12
N CYS A 21 -35.82 -8.33 -1.96
CA CYS A 21 -34.51 -8.74 -2.50
C CYS A 21 -33.76 -7.65 -3.32
N VAL A 22 -34.13 -6.40 -3.20
CA VAL A 22 -33.54 -5.30 -3.99
C VAL A 22 -32.21 -4.79 -3.40
N ALA A 23 -31.91 -5.04 -2.13
CA ALA A 23 -30.69 -4.53 -1.48
C ALA A 23 -29.41 -5.35 -1.77
N LEU A 24 -29.53 -6.57 -2.27
CA LEU A 24 -28.37 -7.44 -2.54
C LEU A 24 -27.71 -7.20 -3.89
N SER A 25 -28.39 -6.59 -4.83
CA SER A 25 -27.86 -6.36 -6.19
C SER A 25 -26.84 -5.20 -6.27
N ALA A 26 -26.90 -4.23 -5.35
CA ALA A 26 -26.01 -3.07 -5.37
C ALA A 26 -24.60 -3.40 -4.84
N ILE A 27 -24.47 -4.40 -3.97
CA ILE A 27 -23.18 -4.77 -3.37
C ILE A 27 -22.29 -5.53 -4.35
N THR A 28 -22.88 -6.31 -5.25
CA THR A 28 -22.13 -7.12 -6.23
C THR A 28 -21.51 -6.28 -7.34
N LEU A 29 -22.12 -5.16 -7.71
CA LEU A 29 -21.58 -4.26 -8.76
C LEU A 29 -20.35 -3.48 -8.29
N HIS A 30 -20.29 -3.08 -7.01
CA HIS A 30 -19.13 -2.38 -6.46
C HIS A 30 -17.87 -3.26 -6.31
N GLN A 31 -18.05 -4.56 -6.09
CA GLN A 31 -16.91 -5.49 -5.99
C GLN A 31 -16.25 -5.78 -7.34
N SER A 32 -16.99 -5.75 -8.43
CA SER A 32 -16.43 -6.00 -9.76
C SER A 32 -15.58 -4.87 -10.29
N GLU A 33 -15.88 -3.61 -9.97
CA GLU A 33 -15.08 -2.46 -10.40
C GLU A 33 -13.72 -2.41 -9.70
N THR A 34 -13.66 -2.70 -8.41
CA THR A 34 -12.40 -2.72 -7.66
C THR A 34 -11.47 -3.85 -8.11
N GLN A 35 -12.00 -4.99 -8.49
CA GLN A 35 -11.21 -6.10 -9.01
C GLN A 35 -10.66 -5.82 -10.41
N ALA A 36 -11.46 -5.22 -11.29
CA ALA A 36 -11.01 -4.84 -12.62
C ALA A 36 -9.90 -3.78 -12.59
N GLN A 37 -10.01 -2.78 -11.70
CA GLN A 37 -8.98 -1.76 -11.52
C GLN A 37 -7.67 -2.36 -10.98
N SER A 38 -7.74 -3.27 -10.01
CA SER A 38 -6.56 -3.93 -9.46
C SER A 38 -5.85 -4.81 -10.50
N PHE A 39 -6.61 -5.50 -11.34
CA PHE A 39 -6.08 -6.33 -12.42
C PHE A 39 -5.38 -5.49 -13.52
N LEU A 40 -5.99 -4.37 -13.91
CA LEU A 40 -5.38 -3.46 -14.88
C LEU A 40 -4.08 -2.85 -14.35
N GLN A 41 -4.07 -2.40 -13.11
CA GLN A 41 -2.88 -1.86 -12.44
C GLN A 41 -1.75 -2.91 -12.36
N ARG A 42 -2.09 -4.16 -12.07
CA ARG A 42 -1.12 -5.26 -12.04
C ARG A 42 -0.50 -5.48 -13.42
N ARG A 43 -1.30 -5.56 -14.48
CA ARG A 43 -0.79 -5.72 -15.85
C ARG A 43 0.09 -4.55 -16.30
N ILE A 44 -0.27 -3.33 -15.94
CA ILE A 44 0.58 -2.16 -16.24
C ILE A 44 1.93 -2.29 -15.55
N ARG A 45 1.96 -2.67 -14.27
CA ARG A 45 3.23 -2.87 -13.52
C ARG A 45 4.08 -3.99 -14.15
N GLU A 46 3.49 -5.10 -14.49
CA GLU A 46 4.17 -6.24 -15.14
C GLU A 46 4.82 -5.79 -16.45
N ARG A 47 4.09 -5.11 -17.33
CA ARG A 47 4.65 -4.59 -18.60
C ARG A 47 5.77 -3.57 -18.37
N MET A 48 5.64 -2.70 -17.37
CA MET A 48 6.69 -1.74 -17.04
C MET A 48 7.93 -2.43 -16.48
N GLN A 49 7.77 -3.48 -15.73
CA GLN A 49 8.87 -4.30 -15.21
C GLN A 49 9.56 -5.06 -16.32
N GLU A 50 8.82 -5.68 -17.22
CA GLU A 50 9.38 -6.37 -18.40
C GLU A 50 10.20 -5.42 -19.28
N ARG A 51 9.69 -4.22 -19.58
CA ARG A 51 10.45 -3.21 -20.35
C ARG A 51 11.77 -2.85 -19.68
N ARG A 52 11.77 -2.66 -18.35
CA ARG A 52 13.01 -2.37 -17.62
C ARG A 52 14.02 -3.51 -17.71
N LEU A 53 13.56 -4.74 -17.54
CA LEU A 53 14.44 -5.92 -17.67
C LEU A 53 15.03 -6.02 -19.08
N GLN A 54 14.25 -5.72 -20.11
CA GLN A 54 14.72 -5.70 -21.50
C GLN A 54 15.74 -4.56 -21.74
N GLU A 55 15.53 -3.37 -21.17
CA GLU A 55 16.48 -2.27 -21.26
C GLU A 55 17.78 -2.62 -20.54
N GLU A 56 17.68 -3.12 -19.30
CA GLU A 56 18.85 -3.52 -18.49
C GLU A 56 19.60 -4.72 -19.09
N ALA A 57 18.93 -5.59 -19.84
CA ALA A 57 19.58 -6.69 -20.55
C ALA A 57 20.56 -6.21 -21.62
N LYS A 58 20.31 -5.03 -22.21
CA LYS A 58 21.17 -4.43 -23.26
C LYS A 58 22.45 -3.79 -22.71
N LEU A 59 22.52 -3.56 -21.41
CA LEU A 59 23.68 -2.98 -20.76
C LEU A 59 24.87 -3.96 -20.77
N THR A 60 26.06 -3.40 -20.93
CA THR A 60 27.31 -4.13 -20.72
C THR A 60 27.49 -4.53 -19.25
N ALA A 61 28.38 -5.48 -18.97
CA ALA A 61 28.69 -5.89 -17.60
C ALA A 61 29.15 -4.72 -16.75
N ASN A 62 29.98 -3.82 -17.28
CA ASN A 62 30.47 -2.62 -16.58
C ASN A 62 29.32 -1.66 -16.25
N GLN A 63 28.43 -1.39 -17.19
CA GLN A 63 27.27 -0.52 -16.96
C GLN A 63 26.30 -1.09 -15.92
N LYS A 64 26.10 -2.42 -15.92
CA LYS A 64 25.33 -3.10 -14.86
C LYS A 64 25.99 -2.94 -13.49
N GLN A 65 27.31 -3.05 -13.44
CA GLN A 65 28.06 -2.87 -12.20
C GLN A 65 27.99 -1.42 -11.70
N GLU A 66 28.09 -0.42 -12.56
CA GLU A 66 27.93 0.99 -12.22
C GLU A 66 26.52 1.26 -11.65
N LEU A 67 25.47 0.80 -12.33
CA LEU A 67 24.09 0.94 -11.84
C LEU A 67 23.87 0.29 -10.47
N PHE A 68 24.48 -0.89 -10.26
CA PHE A 68 24.45 -1.58 -8.97
C PHE A 68 25.17 -0.78 -7.88
N GLN A 69 26.36 -0.22 -8.18
CA GLN A 69 27.12 0.57 -7.22
C GLN A 69 26.37 1.81 -6.78
N VAL A 70 25.79 2.58 -7.71
CA VAL A 70 24.99 3.75 -7.37
C VAL A 70 23.82 3.38 -6.46
N ARG A 71 23.11 2.29 -6.78
CA ARG A 71 22.01 1.80 -5.94
C ARG A 71 22.47 1.38 -4.55
N ARG A 72 23.57 0.64 -4.47
CA ARG A 72 24.15 0.17 -3.20
C ARG A 72 24.55 1.36 -2.33
N ASP A 73 25.29 2.30 -2.91
CA ASP A 73 25.83 3.45 -2.18
C ASP A 73 24.68 4.35 -1.69
N TRP A 74 23.63 4.54 -2.50
CA TRP A 74 22.41 5.19 -2.04
C TRP A 74 21.78 4.48 -0.85
N VAL A 75 21.53 3.16 -0.94
CA VAL A 75 20.92 2.38 0.14
C VAL A 75 21.73 2.44 1.43
N LEU A 76 23.05 2.40 1.33
CA LEU A 76 23.94 2.51 2.48
C LEU A 76 23.93 3.92 3.08
N SER A 77 23.95 4.97 2.24
CA SER A 77 23.94 6.36 2.70
C SER A 77 22.70 6.76 3.48
N ILE A 78 21.53 6.15 3.17
CA ILE A 78 20.27 6.44 3.87
C ILE A 78 19.97 5.49 5.02
N HIS A 79 20.87 4.55 5.33
CA HIS A 79 20.59 3.50 6.33
C HIS A 79 20.23 4.10 7.69
N ASP A 80 21.06 5.01 8.20
CA ASP A 80 20.85 5.64 9.50
C ASP A 80 19.61 6.52 9.51
N GLN A 81 19.32 7.20 8.41
CA GLN A 81 18.12 8.00 8.25
C GLN A 81 16.85 7.13 8.30
N ARG A 82 16.88 5.93 7.70
CA ARG A 82 15.77 4.96 7.80
C ARG A 82 15.58 4.46 9.23
N ILE A 83 16.65 4.18 9.94
CA ILE A 83 16.59 3.78 11.35
C ILE A 83 16.00 4.91 12.20
N ALA A 84 16.47 6.15 12.00
CA ALA A 84 15.94 7.32 12.71
C ALA A 84 14.44 7.51 12.45
N MET A 85 13.98 7.37 11.20
CA MET A 85 12.58 7.45 10.84
C MET A 85 11.73 6.39 11.55
N LEU A 86 12.20 5.14 11.62
CA LEU A 86 11.50 4.06 12.30
C LEU A 86 11.44 4.28 13.82
N LYS A 87 12.52 4.76 14.43
CA LYS A 87 12.54 5.13 15.86
C LYS A 87 11.57 6.27 16.16
N SER A 88 11.56 7.33 15.34
CA SER A 88 10.60 8.44 15.48
C SER A 88 9.15 7.97 15.38
N ALA A 89 8.84 7.10 14.41
CA ALA A 89 7.51 6.52 14.28
C ALA A 89 7.12 5.66 15.51
N GLN A 90 8.06 4.91 16.05
CA GLN A 90 7.86 4.12 17.26
C GLN A 90 7.56 5.00 18.47
N GLU A 91 8.34 6.06 18.69
CA GLU A 91 8.11 6.99 19.81
C GLU A 91 6.78 7.74 19.66
N CYS A 92 6.44 8.18 18.46
CA CYS A 92 5.13 8.78 18.19
C CYS A 92 3.99 7.82 18.57
N LEU A 93 4.07 6.55 18.15
CA LEU A 93 3.04 5.54 18.45
C LEU A 93 2.96 5.19 19.94
N LYS A 94 4.09 5.19 20.66
CA LYS A 94 4.09 5.00 22.13
C LYS A 94 3.40 6.14 22.87
N GLY A 95 3.54 7.37 22.36
CA GLY A 95 2.88 8.56 22.94
C GLY A 95 1.40 8.69 22.59
N ALA A 96 0.94 8.04 21.52
CA ALA A 96 -0.43 8.15 21.03
C ALA A 96 -1.43 7.51 22.00
N GLN A 97 -2.39 8.30 22.46
CA GLN A 97 -3.46 7.89 23.39
C GLN A 97 -4.79 7.60 22.66
N THR A 98 -4.92 8.07 21.42
CA THR A 98 -6.14 7.94 20.61
C THR A 98 -5.87 7.29 19.26
N PHE A 99 -6.92 6.73 18.67
CA PHE A 99 -6.85 6.19 17.30
C PHE A 99 -6.41 7.25 16.29
N GLN A 100 -6.88 8.49 16.46
CA GLN A 100 -6.55 9.59 15.54
C GLN A 100 -5.07 9.95 15.61
N GLU A 101 -4.49 10.08 16.82
CA GLU A 101 -3.05 10.31 17.00
C GLU A 101 -2.21 9.18 16.38
N GLY A 102 -2.60 7.93 16.61
CA GLY A 102 -1.93 6.78 16.00
C GLY A 102 -2.02 6.76 14.46
N LYS A 103 -3.12 7.28 13.89
CA LYS A 103 -3.27 7.46 12.44
C LYS A 103 -2.33 8.56 11.92
N GLU A 104 -2.17 9.65 12.64
CA GLU A 104 -1.26 10.74 12.29
C GLU A 104 0.20 10.28 12.32
N CYS A 105 0.62 9.56 13.36
CA CYS A 105 1.95 8.96 13.42
C CYS A 105 2.27 8.10 12.19
N ARG A 106 1.32 7.23 11.79
CA ARG A 106 1.46 6.41 10.59
C ARG A 106 1.50 7.21 9.30
N SER A 107 0.75 8.33 9.26
CA SER A 107 0.74 9.22 8.10
C SER A 107 2.09 9.91 7.93
N GLN A 108 2.66 10.43 9.00
CA GLN A 108 3.99 11.06 9.02
C GLN A 108 5.08 10.07 8.61
N GLN A 109 5.05 8.84 9.12
CA GLN A 109 5.99 7.80 8.73
C GLN A 109 5.90 7.47 7.24
N ARG A 110 4.68 7.35 6.69
CA ARG A 110 4.48 7.10 5.25
C ARG A 110 5.00 8.24 4.40
N GLU A 111 4.79 9.48 4.84
CA GLU A 111 5.27 10.66 4.12
C GLU A 111 6.80 10.70 4.09
N ALA A 112 7.46 10.54 5.24
CA ALA A 112 8.91 10.47 5.32
C ALA A 112 9.48 9.32 4.45
N GLY A 113 8.83 8.17 4.47
CA GLY A 113 9.20 7.04 3.60
C GLY A 113 9.06 7.34 2.11
N ARG A 114 8.00 8.06 1.70
CA ARG A 114 7.83 8.51 0.30
C ARG A 114 8.93 9.46 -0.14
N GLN A 115 9.29 10.40 0.71
CA GLN A 115 10.36 11.36 0.42
C GLN A 115 11.70 10.66 0.19
N LEU A 116 12.07 9.69 1.04
CA LEU A 116 13.26 8.88 0.86
C LEU A 116 13.23 8.07 -0.45
N LEU A 117 12.10 7.46 -0.76
CA LEU A 117 11.95 6.70 -2.01
C LEU A 117 12.05 7.61 -3.24
N GLU A 118 11.51 8.82 -3.17
CA GLU A 118 11.60 9.79 -4.27
C GLU A 118 13.02 10.30 -4.47
N GLN A 119 13.76 10.57 -3.40
CA GLN A 119 15.19 10.89 -3.48
C GLN A 119 15.98 9.75 -4.14
N GLY A 120 15.73 8.50 -3.72
CA GLY A 120 16.35 7.33 -4.35
C GLY A 120 16.00 7.19 -5.84
N ARG A 121 14.75 7.49 -6.20
CA ARG A 121 14.31 7.51 -7.60
C ARG A 121 15.09 8.55 -8.41
N GLN A 122 15.28 9.75 -7.87
CA GLN A 122 16.05 10.82 -8.53
C GLN A 122 17.50 10.41 -8.76
N VAL A 123 18.19 9.89 -7.73
CA VAL A 123 19.56 9.38 -7.84
C VAL A 123 19.65 8.31 -8.92
N MET A 124 18.74 7.33 -8.90
CA MET A 124 18.72 6.26 -9.91
C MET A 124 18.41 6.79 -11.31
N ASN A 125 17.52 7.79 -11.45
CA ASN A 125 17.18 8.35 -12.75
C ASN A 125 18.34 9.10 -13.38
N THR A 126 19.12 9.83 -12.61
CA THR A 126 20.34 10.48 -13.09
C THR A 126 21.30 9.47 -13.72
N GLU A 127 21.50 8.34 -13.06
CA GLU A 127 22.38 7.30 -13.57
C GLU A 127 21.76 6.56 -14.78
N ARG A 128 20.46 6.28 -14.74
CA ARG A 128 19.74 5.66 -15.87
C ARG A 128 19.80 6.53 -17.13
N GLU A 129 19.61 7.84 -16.99
CA GLU A 129 19.71 8.80 -18.08
C GLU A 129 21.12 8.80 -18.68
N ARG A 130 22.18 8.81 -17.85
CA ARG A 130 23.57 8.70 -18.28
C ARG A 130 23.83 7.42 -19.12
N LEU A 131 23.13 6.34 -18.77
CA LEU A 131 23.23 5.06 -19.46
C LEU A 131 22.25 4.90 -20.64
N GLY A 132 21.47 5.94 -20.99
CA GLY A 132 20.48 5.91 -22.06
C GLY A 132 19.25 5.05 -21.78
N LEU A 133 18.95 4.79 -20.49
CA LEU A 133 17.78 4.03 -20.04
C LEU A 133 16.59 4.94 -19.77
N SER A 134 15.38 4.40 -19.92
CA SER A 134 14.16 5.11 -19.54
C SER A 134 14.12 5.39 -18.04
N PRO A 135 13.62 6.58 -17.61
CA PRO A 135 13.52 6.93 -16.20
C PRO A 135 12.54 6.02 -15.46
N LEU A 136 12.80 5.81 -14.17
CA LEU A 136 11.85 5.16 -13.28
C LEU A 136 10.61 6.07 -13.14
N PRO A 137 9.39 5.50 -13.19
CA PRO A 137 8.19 6.29 -13.03
C PRO A 137 8.15 6.97 -11.65
N SER A 138 7.49 8.12 -11.59
CA SER A 138 7.20 8.76 -10.31
C SER A 138 6.42 7.80 -9.42
N LEU A 139 6.70 7.87 -8.13
CA LEU A 139 5.85 7.23 -7.12
C LEU A 139 4.55 8.03 -7.07
N ALA A 140 3.64 7.76 -8.02
CA ALA A 140 2.32 8.34 -7.96
C ALA A 140 1.75 8.11 -6.56
N PRO A 141 1.02 9.06 -5.98
CA PRO A 141 0.28 8.84 -4.75
C PRO A 141 -0.84 7.84 -5.05
N PHE A 142 -0.48 6.56 -5.15
CA PHE A 142 -1.49 5.51 -5.09
C PHE A 142 -2.05 5.59 -3.69
N GLY A 143 -3.25 6.17 -3.59
CA GLY A 143 -4.02 6.13 -2.38
C GLY A 143 -4.14 4.68 -1.95
N PHE A 144 -3.35 4.32 -0.96
CA PHE A 144 -3.65 3.16 -0.15
C PHE A 144 -4.81 3.61 0.76
N CYS A 145 -6.03 3.33 0.33
CA CYS A 145 -7.15 3.23 1.23
C CYS A 145 -6.96 2.04 2.15
#